data_73eba83f74b7f24106243dcd310797b7
#
_entry.id   73eba83f74b7f24106243dcd310797b7
#
_cell.length_a   1.000
_cell.length_b   1.000
_cell.length_c   1.000
_cell.angle_alpha   90.00
_cell.angle_beta   90.00
_cell.angle_gamma   90.00
#
_symmetry.space_group_name_H-M   'P 1'
#
loop_
_entity.id
_entity.type
_entity.pdbx_description
1 polymer ?
#
loop_
_entity_poly.entity_id
_entity_poly.type
_entity_poly.pdbx_seq_one_letter_code
_entity_poly.pdbx_strand_id
1 'polypeptide(L)'
;MLPQVIILNGTGSSGKTSVAKALQEQLVEQYLNFSIDSVLYALPPSDLANMMKGEPITRGGYDYAQLVDGYHRCLPSLLDAGCKLIIDNAWIDAAEVDSLMTLLSPYQVCVIGVYCDLAEAQRRELARGDRAIGLAEYEYPLVHKVFNYDFTLDTTQLSPEQGASLIVQWLA
;
A
#
# COMPACT_ATOMS: atom_id res chain seq x y z
N MET A 1 16.05 -16.60 2.37
CA MET A 1 15.08 -16.38 3.50
C MET A 1 14.16 -15.28 3.05
N LEU A 2 12.85 -15.46 3.14
CA LEU A 2 11.87 -14.44 2.73
C LEU A 2 11.93 -13.22 3.65
N PRO A 3 11.76 -11.98 3.12
CA PRO A 3 11.79 -10.75 3.92
C PRO A 3 10.70 -10.76 4.99
N GLN A 4 10.91 -10.01 6.07
CA GLN A 4 9.89 -9.84 7.11
C GLN A 4 8.80 -8.84 6.66
N VAL A 5 9.18 -7.88 5.82
CA VAL A 5 8.27 -6.86 5.28
C VAL A 5 8.42 -6.79 3.76
N ILE A 6 7.31 -6.85 3.06
CA ILE A 6 7.21 -6.57 1.62
C ILE A 6 6.41 -5.28 1.47
N ILE A 7 7.06 -4.23 0.94
CA ILE A 7 6.41 -2.95 0.64
C ILE A 7 6.00 -2.95 -0.83
N LEU A 8 4.73 -2.68 -1.10
CA LEU A 8 4.21 -2.44 -2.45
C LEU A 8 3.85 -0.96 -2.59
N ASN A 9 4.64 -0.21 -3.36
CA ASN A 9 4.38 1.21 -3.62
C ASN A 9 3.96 1.44 -5.08
N GLY A 10 2.95 2.26 -5.29
CA GLY A 10 2.43 2.61 -6.62
C GLY A 10 1.18 3.48 -6.52
N THR A 11 0.70 4.01 -7.64
CA THR A 11 -0.48 4.88 -7.66
C THR A 11 -1.74 4.18 -7.16
N GLY A 12 -2.73 4.96 -6.76
CA GLY A 12 -4.10 4.48 -6.60
C GLY A 12 -4.53 3.68 -7.83
N SER A 13 -5.28 2.62 -7.62
CA SER A 13 -5.80 1.73 -8.67
C SER A 13 -4.74 1.02 -9.55
N SER A 14 -3.44 1.06 -9.18
CA SER A 14 -2.40 0.26 -9.84
C SER A 14 -2.49 -1.25 -9.56
N GLY A 15 -3.40 -1.69 -8.69
CA GLY A 15 -3.59 -3.10 -8.39
C GLY A 15 -2.77 -3.64 -7.20
N LYS A 16 -2.06 -2.80 -6.45
CA LYS A 16 -1.24 -3.20 -5.28
C LYS A 16 -1.95 -4.16 -4.33
N THR A 17 -3.12 -3.77 -3.83
CA THR A 17 -3.89 -4.57 -2.86
C THR A 17 -4.33 -5.91 -3.43
N SER A 18 -4.68 -5.96 -4.72
CA SER A 18 -5.03 -7.22 -5.39
C SER A 18 -3.80 -8.13 -5.53
N VAL A 19 -2.65 -7.56 -5.91
CA VAL A 19 -1.38 -8.29 -5.95
C VAL A 19 -0.96 -8.74 -4.55
N ALA A 20 -1.12 -7.88 -3.51
CA ALA A 20 -0.82 -8.25 -2.13
C ALA A 20 -1.63 -9.48 -1.67
N LYS A 21 -2.93 -9.52 -1.96
CA LYS A 21 -3.80 -10.66 -1.65
C LYS A 21 -3.41 -11.91 -2.41
N ALA A 22 -3.13 -11.80 -3.71
CA ALA A 22 -2.67 -12.93 -4.51
C ALA A 22 -1.30 -13.44 -4.04
N LEU A 23 -0.42 -12.53 -3.59
CA LEU A 23 0.88 -12.87 -3.03
C LEU A 23 0.76 -13.64 -1.70
N GLN A 24 -0.18 -13.25 -0.82
CA GLN A 24 -0.48 -13.99 0.41
C GLN A 24 -0.84 -15.45 0.14
N GLU A 25 -1.60 -15.72 -0.93
CA GLU A 25 -2.02 -17.09 -1.31
C GLU A 25 -0.89 -17.94 -1.92
N GLN A 26 0.13 -17.29 -2.49
CA GLN A 26 1.23 -17.97 -3.19
C GLN A 26 2.49 -18.14 -2.33
N LEU A 27 2.68 -17.33 -1.31
CA LEU A 27 3.82 -17.44 -0.41
C LEU A 27 3.67 -18.65 0.50
N VAL A 28 4.79 -19.34 0.75
CA VAL A 28 4.82 -20.51 1.66
C VAL A 28 4.69 -20.14 3.13
N GLU A 29 4.98 -18.89 3.48
CA GLU A 29 4.87 -18.34 4.82
C GLU A 29 3.69 -17.38 4.89
N GLN A 30 3.05 -17.28 6.06
CA GLN A 30 1.91 -16.40 6.27
C GLN A 30 2.37 -14.94 6.40
N TYR A 31 1.77 -14.07 5.61
CA TYR A 31 1.91 -12.62 5.70
C TYR A 31 0.56 -11.97 6.00
N LEU A 32 0.57 -10.92 6.81
CA LEU A 32 -0.58 -10.04 6.99
C LEU A 32 -0.51 -8.93 5.95
N ASN A 33 -1.56 -8.71 5.17
CA ASN A 33 -1.70 -7.48 4.40
C ASN A 33 -2.25 -6.38 5.33
N PHE A 34 -1.37 -5.49 5.78
CA PHE A 34 -1.69 -4.43 6.73
C PHE A 34 -1.29 -3.08 6.15
N SER A 35 -2.24 -2.37 5.58
CA SER A 35 -2.08 -1.05 4.96
C SER A 35 -2.71 0.05 5.80
N ILE A 36 -2.50 1.32 5.43
CA ILE A 36 -3.20 2.45 6.05
C ILE A 36 -4.73 2.29 5.99
N ASP A 37 -5.24 1.65 4.94
CA ASP A 37 -6.67 1.35 4.81
C ASP A 37 -7.19 0.54 6.00
N SER A 38 -6.38 -0.33 6.61
CA SER A 38 -6.76 -1.11 7.80
C SER A 38 -7.12 -0.21 9.00
N VAL A 39 -6.42 0.93 9.13
CA VAL A 39 -6.70 1.93 10.15
C VAL A 39 -7.88 2.81 9.74
N LEU A 40 -7.95 3.22 8.47
CA LEU A 40 -9.03 4.05 7.95
C LEU A 40 -10.39 3.34 8.05
N TYR A 41 -10.44 2.04 7.74
CA TYR A 41 -11.67 1.24 7.89
C TYR A 41 -12.12 1.03 9.36
N ALA A 42 -11.27 1.37 10.32
CA ALA A 42 -11.64 1.40 11.74
C ALA A 42 -12.34 2.70 12.16
N LEU A 43 -12.41 3.72 11.29
CA LEU A 43 -13.15 4.95 11.53
C LEU A 43 -14.66 4.68 11.67
N PRO A 44 -15.41 5.58 12.35
CA PRO A 44 -16.87 5.53 12.33
C PRO A 44 -17.40 5.46 10.88
N PRO A 45 -18.40 4.61 10.60
CA PRO A 45 -18.87 4.39 9.22
C PRO A 45 -19.28 5.66 8.46
N SER A 46 -19.87 6.65 9.17
CA SER A 46 -20.24 7.93 8.57
C SER A 46 -19.02 8.78 8.19
N ASP A 47 -17.97 8.77 9.02
CA ASP A 47 -16.73 9.52 8.75
C ASP A 47 -15.97 8.88 7.56
N LEU A 48 -15.92 7.55 7.54
CA LEU A 48 -15.35 6.80 6.42
C LEU A 48 -16.11 7.09 5.11
N ALA A 49 -17.44 7.09 5.16
CA ALA A 49 -18.27 7.39 3.97
C ALA A 49 -18.05 8.82 3.45
N ASN A 50 -17.92 9.80 4.34
CA ASN A 50 -17.62 11.18 3.96
C ASN A 50 -16.22 11.30 3.35
N MET A 51 -15.23 10.68 3.97
CA MET A 51 -13.86 10.66 3.47
C MET A 51 -13.78 10.05 2.04
N MET A 52 -14.47 8.93 1.81
CA MET A 52 -14.50 8.28 0.49
C MET A 52 -15.14 9.13 -0.60
N LYS A 53 -16.07 10.01 -0.24
CA LYS A 53 -16.73 10.96 -1.15
C LYS A 53 -15.98 12.29 -1.29
N GLY A 54 -14.89 12.50 -0.53
CA GLY A 54 -14.24 13.80 -0.44
C GLY A 54 -15.05 14.84 0.32
N GLU A 55 -16.02 14.42 1.14
CA GLU A 55 -16.83 15.29 1.97
C GLU A 55 -16.14 15.59 3.31
N PRO A 56 -16.40 16.76 3.93
CA PRO A 56 -15.79 17.10 5.21
C PRO A 56 -16.16 16.13 6.33
N ILE A 57 -15.17 15.76 7.14
CA ILE A 57 -15.39 15.08 8.41
C ILE A 57 -15.56 16.15 9.47
N THR A 58 -16.76 16.25 10.05
CA THR A 58 -17.13 17.27 11.04
C THR A 58 -16.95 16.82 12.48
N ARG A 59 -16.75 15.51 12.72
CA ARG A 59 -16.49 14.96 14.03
C ARG A 59 -15.12 15.41 14.53
N GLY A 60 -15.06 15.93 15.76
CA GLY A 60 -13.80 16.32 16.40
C GLY A 60 -12.88 15.12 16.63
N GLY A 61 -11.57 15.37 16.57
CA GLY A 61 -10.55 14.35 16.81
C GLY A 61 -10.03 13.63 15.56
N TYR A 62 -10.60 13.85 14.38
CA TYR A 62 -10.03 13.31 13.14
C TYR A 62 -8.79 14.10 12.73
N ASP A 63 -7.66 13.38 12.61
CA ASP A 63 -6.40 13.89 12.07
C ASP A 63 -5.75 12.76 11.26
N TYR A 64 -5.67 12.93 9.92
CA TYR A 64 -5.11 11.94 9.01
C TYR A 64 -3.62 11.67 9.30
N ALA A 65 -2.85 12.71 9.61
CA ALA A 65 -1.42 12.55 9.93
C ALA A 65 -1.22 11.71 11.22
N GLN A 66 -2.09 11.89 12.22
CA GLN A 66 -2.09 11.08 13.43
C GLN A 66 -2.42 9.62 13.13
N LEU A 67 -3.35 9.35 12.21
CA LEU A 67 -3.70 7.98 11.81
C LEU A 67 -2.53 7.31 11.08
N VAL A 68 -1.83 8.05 10.21
CA VAL A 68 -0.64 7.56 9.51
C VAL A 68 0.50 7.25 10.49
N ASP A 69 0.79 8.15 11.45
CA ASP A 69 1.80 7.91 12.49
C ASP A 69 1.43 6.69 13.35
N GLY A 70 0.17 6.58 13.74
CA GLY A 70 -0.34 5.42 14.47
C GLY A 70 -0.19 4.11 13.68
N TYR A 71 -0.50 4.13 12.39
CA TYR A 71 -0.31 3.00 11.49
C TYR A 71 1.17 2.58 11.44
N HIS A 72 2.09 3.52 11.20
CA HIS A 72 3.52 3.22 11.13
C HIS A 72 4.04 2.61 12.43
N ARG A 73 3.61 3.11 13.59
CA ARG A 73 3.99 2.57 14.91
C ARG A 73 3.46 1.17 15.19
N CYS A 74 2.36 0.76 14.56
CA CYS A 74 1.86 -0.61 14.67
C CYS A 74 2.77 -1.65 13.99
N LEU A 75 3.50 -1.26 12.93
CA LEU A 75 4.31 -2.18 12.13
C LEU A 75 5.41 -2.88 12.95
N PRO A 76 6.29 -2.17 13.69
CA PRO A 76 7.26 -2.80 14.56
C PRO A 76 6.63 -3.74 15.59
N SER A 77 5.51 -3.34 16.20
CA SER A 77 4.83 -4.18 17.20
C SER A 77 4.35 -5.51 16.64
N LEU A 78 3.85 -5.52 15.40
CA LEU A 78 3.45 -6.77 14.71
C LEU A 78 4.68 -7.62 14.35
N LEU A 79 5.76 -7.00 13.88
CA LEU A 79 6.99 -7.68 13.52
C LEU A 79 7.69 -8.29 14.74
N ASP A 80 7.74 -7.58 15.85
CA ASP A 80 8.29 -8.07 17.13
C ASP A 80 7.48 -9.23 17.70
N ALA A 81 6.18 -9.27 17.42
CA ALA A 81 5.31 -10.41 17.75
C ALA A 81 5.53 -11.62 16.81
N GLY A 82 6.42 -11.52 15.82
CA GLY A 82 6.74 -12.59 14.87
C GLY A 82 5.87 -12.63 13.61
N CYS A 83 5.01 -11.63 13.39
CA CYS A 83 4.25 -11.53 12.14
C CYS A 83 5.16 -11.09 10.98
N LYS A 84 4.82 -11.51 9.76
CA LYS A 84 5.36 -10.97 8.52
C LYS A 84 4.32 -10.12 7.83
N LEU A 85 4.75 -9.03 7.18
CA LEU A 85 3.84 -8.02 6.65
C LEU A 85 4.02 -7.82 5.14
N ILE A 86 2.89 -7.70 4.44
CA ILE A 86 2.81 -7.02 3.15
C ILE A 86 2.11 -5.69 3.42
N ILE A 87 2.78 -4.58 3.16
CA ILE A 87 2.22 -3.25 3.31
C ILE A 87 2.12 -2.57 1.95
N ASP A 88 0.95 -2.03 1.64
CA ASP A 88 0.70 -1.38 0.37
C ASP A 88 0.12 0.02 0.57
N ASN A 89 0.69 1.00 -0.14
CA ASN A 89 0.22 2.38 -0.12
C ASN A 89 0.72 3.12 -1.37
N ALA A 90 0.23 4.34 -1.57
CA ALA A 90 0.76 5.31 -2.52
C ALA A 90 1.59 6.36 -1.75
N TRP A 91 2.80 5.99 -1.35
CA TRP A 91 3.70 6.95 -0.69
C TRP A 91 4.25 7.95 -1.72
N ILE A 92 4.05 9.22 -1.43
CA ILE A 92 4.48 10.35 -2.28
C ILE A 92 5.34 11.38 -1.53
N ASP A 93 5.43 11.28 -0.21
CA ASP A 93 6.20 12.15 0.66
C ASP A 93 7.49 11.48 1.11
N ALA A 94 8.63 12.09 0.77
CA ALA A 94 9.94 11.53 1.10
C ALA A 94 10.21 11.52 2.62
N ALA A 95 9.74 12.52 3.37
CA ALA A 95 9.94 12.56 4.82
C ALA A 95 9.13 11.47 5.54
N GLU A 96 7.93 11.19 5.06
CA GLU A 96 7.12 10.06 5.53
C GLU A 96 7.84 8.73 5.29
N VAL A 97 8.38 8.54 4.07
CA VAL A 97 9.14 7.33 3.71
C VAL A 97 10.40 7.17 4.55
N ASP A 98 11.17 8.24 4.76
CA ASP A 98 12.37 8.20 5.60
C ASP A 98 12.04 7.80 7.05
N SER A 99 10.94 8.32 7.59
CA SER A 99 10.44 7.95 8.91
C SER A 99 10.02 6.48 8.97
N LEU A 100 9.26 6.01 7.98
CA LEU A 100 8.85 4.61 7.85
C LEU A 100 10.07 3.69 7.77
N MET A 101 11.03 3.97 6.89
CA MET A 101 12.23 3.14 6.71
C MET A 101 13.13 3.14 7.95
N THR A 102 13.15 4.24 8.70
CA THR A 102 13.84 4.30 10.00
C THR A 102 13.20 3.35 11.02
N LEU A 103 11.87 3.33 11.12
CA LEU A 103 11.14 2.40 11.98
C LEU A 103 11.34 0.93 11.58
N LEU A 104 11.47 0.66 10.28
CA LEU A 104 11.63 -0.67 9.74
C LEU A 104 13.10 -1.12 9.64
N SER A 105 14.07 -0.26 9.99
CA SER A 105 15.52 -0.56 9.84
C SER A 105 16.01 -1.81 10.58
N PRO A 106 15.40 -2.29 11.69
CA PRO A 106 15.82 -3.54 12.32
C PRO A 106 15.36 -4.81 11.57
N TYR A 107 14.48 -4.69 10.58
CA TYR A 107 13.84 -5.82 9.91
C TYR A 107 14.34 -5.97 8.48
N GLN A 108 14.16 -7.18 7.93
CA GLN A 108 14.46 -7.44 6.51
C GLN A 108 13.29 -6.93 5.66
N VAL A 109 13.50 -5.83 4.96
CA VAL A 109 12.52 -5.15 4.11
C VAL A 109 12.86 -5.38 2.64
N CYS A 110 11.84 -5.63 1.84
CA CYS A 110 11.90 -5.65 0.39
C CYS A 110 10.90 -4.62 -0.14
N VAL A 111 11.35 -3.75 -1.05
CA VAL A 111 10.53 -2.66 -1.62
C VAL A 111 10.26 -2.93 -3.09
N ILE A 112 8.98 -3.02 -3.44
CA ILE A 112 8.51 -3.32 -4.80
C ILE A 112 7.74 -2.13 -5.36
N GLY A 113 8.19 -1.61 -6.51
CA GLY A 113 7.46 -0.60 -7.26
C GLY A 113 6.39 -1.23 -8.15
N VAL A 114 5.13 -0.90 -7.92
CA VAL A 114 3.99 -1.40 -8.71
C VAL A 114 3.56 -0.32 -9.69
N TYR A 115 3.98 -0.49 -10.94
CA TYR A 115 3.66 0.39 -12.07
C TYR A 115 2.33 -0.02 -12.73
N CYS A 116 1.68 0.94 -13.33
CA CYS A 116 0.50 0.75 -14.18
C CYS A 116 0.38 1.97 -15.08
N ASP A 117 0.02 1.80 -16.35
CA ASP A 117 -0.28 2.94 -17.23
C ASP A 117 -1.33 3.85 -16.60
N LEU A 118 -1.13 5.18 -16.71
CA LEU A 118 -2.04 6.14 -16.11
C LEU A 118 -3.48 5.96 -16.62
N ALA A 119 -3.64 5.76 -17.92
CA ALA A 119 -4.97 5.56 -18.52
C ALA A 119 -5.66 4.32 -17.95
N GLU A 120 -4.92 3.24 -17.74
CA GLU A 120 -5.45 2.01 -17.12
C GLU A 120 -5.77 2.21 -15.64
N ALA A 121 -4.90 2.90 -14.89
CA ALA A 121 -5.16 3.24 -13.48
C ALA A 121 -6.43 4.11 -13.33
N GLN A 122 -6.60 5.12 -14.18
CA GLN A 122 -7.80 5.96 -14.22
C GLN A 122 -9.06 5.15 -14.59
N ARG A 123 -8.96 4.24 -15.57
CA ARG A 123 -10.07 3.34 -15.94
C ARG A 123 -10.50 2.46 -14.75
N ARG A 124 -9.52 1.90 -14.02
CA ARG A 124 -9.77 1.08 -12.83
C ARG A 124 -10.35 1.91 -11.68
N GLU A 125 -9.86 3.15 -11.50
CA GLU A 125 -10.37 4.09 -10.49
C GLU A 125 -11.86 4.37 -10.71
N LEU A 126 -12.25 4.68 -11.95
CA LEU A 126 -13.65 4.89 -12.33
C LEU A 126 -14.53 3.64 -12.11
N ALA A 127 -14.00 2.47 -12.44
CA ALA A 127 -14.74 1.21 -12.32
C ALA A 127 -15.01 0.79 -10.85
N ARG A 128 -14.12 1.20 -9.91
CA ARG A 128 -14.27 0.87 -8.48
C ARG A 128 -15.39 1.65 -7.82
N GLY A 129 -15.51 2.95 -8.08
CA GLY A 129 -16.57 3.82 -7.54
C GLY A 129 -16.55 4.01 -6.01
N ASP A 130 -15.51 3.53 -5.32
CA ASP A 130 -15.39 3.54 -3.85
C ASP A 130 -14.30 4.49 -3.34
N ARG A 131 -13.72 5.31 -4.21
CA ARG A 131 -12.68 6.29 -3.89
C ARG A 131 -12.89 7.60 -4.64
N ALA A 132 -12.24 8.67 -4.16
CA ALA A 132 -12.21 9.95 -4.87
C ALA A 132 -11.54 9.77 -6.24
N ILE A 133 -12.17 10.32 -7.28
CA ILE A 133 -11.65 10.31 -8.65
C ILE A 133 -10.53 11.34 -8.77
N GLY A 134 -9.47 11.00 -9.51
CA GLY A 134 -8.32 11.87 -9.77
C GLY A 134 -7.10 11.60 -8.88
N LEU A 135 -7.20 10.66 -7.94
CA LEU A 135 -6.06 10.28 -7.09
C LEU A 135 -4.93 9.66 -7.93
N ALA A 136 -5.25 8.79 -8.88
CA ALA A 136 -4.25 8.15 -9.73
C ALA A 136 -3.45 9.20 -10.53
N GLU A 137 -4.11 10.21 -11.08
CA GLU A 137 -3.46 11.30 -11.83
C GLU A 137 -2.56 12.16 -10.92
N TYR A 138 -3.02 12.47 -9.73
CA TYR A 138 -2.25 13.25 -8.75
C TYR A 138 -0.99 12.52 -8.27
N GLU A 139 -1.11 11.24 -7.96
CA GLU A 139 -0.03 10.43 -7.40
C GLU A 139 1.00 9.99 -8.46
N TYR A 140 0.57 9.80 -9.70
CA TYR A 140 1.37 9.23 -10.79
C TYR A 140 2.75 9.88 -10.98
N PRO A 141 2.90 11.22 -11.04
CA PRO A 141 4.20 11.85 -11.20
C PRO A 141 5.09 11.82 -9.96
N LEU A 142 4.58 11.42 -8.80
CA LEU A 142 5.24 11.54 -7.50
C LEU A 142 5.63 10.19 -6.90
N VAL A 143 4.76 9.20 -6.99
CA VAL A 143 4.80 7.97 -6.20
C VAL A 143 6.08 7.15 -6.38
N HIS A 144 6.68 7.17 -7.57
CA HIS A 144 7.91 6.41 -7.85
C HIS A 144 9.21 7.20 -7.60
N LYS A 145 9.13 8.38 -6.98
CA LYS A 145 10.31 9.22 -6.68
C LYS A 145 10.85 9.07 -5.27
N VAL A 146 10.07 8.43 -4.39
CA VAL A 146 10.36 8.41 -2.94
C VAL A 146 11.03 7.13 -2.45
N PHE A 147 11.05 6.07 -3.27
CA PHE A 147 11.72 4.81 -2.96
C PHE A 147 12.76 4.42 -4.00
N ASN A 148 13.81 3.74 -3.54
CA ASN A 148 14.61 2.86 -4.38
C ASN A 148 14.00 1.46 -4.31
N TYR A 149 13.64 0.89 -5.46
CA TYR A 149 12.98 -0.42 -5.53
C TYR A 149 13.99 -1.55 -5.69
N ASP A 150 13.77 -2.64 -4.96
CA ASP A 150 14.49 -3.90 -5.15
C ASP A 150 13.94 -4.67 -6.36
N PHE A 151 12.64 -4.52 -6.62
CA PHE A 151 11.94 -5.10 -7.77
C PHE A 151 10.87 -4.15 -8.29
N THR A 152 10.56 -4.26 -9.59
CA THR A 152 9.47 -3.50 -10.21
C THR A 152 8.53 -4.43 -10.95
N LEU A 153 7.24 -4.14 -10.84
CA LEU A 153 6.16 -4.90 -11.46
C LEU A 153 5.26 -3.94 -12.25
N ASP A 154 5.06 -4.20 -13.52
CA ASP A 154 4.05 -3.52 -14.33
C ASP A 154 2.76 -4.36 -14.39
N THR A 155 1.68 -3.81 -13.83
CA THR A 155 0.38 -4.47 -13.72
C THR A 155 -0.60 -4.07 -14.82
N THR A 156 -0.18 -3.29 -15.81
CA THR A 156 -1.06 -2.76 -16.87
C THR A 156 -1.82 -3.88 -17.58
N GLN A 157 -1.13 -4.99 -17.89
CA GLN A 157 -1.69 -6.14 -18.60
C GLN A 157 -1.70 -7.45 -17.78
N LEU A 158 -1.24 -7.41 -16.54
CA LEU A 158 -1.15 -8.60 -15.69
C LEU A 158 -2.39 -8.78 -14.83
N SER A 159 -2.80 -10.04 -14.62
CA SER A 159 -3.70 -10.36 -13.51
C SER A 159 -2.95 -10.26 -12.17
N PRO A 160 -3.68 -10.08 -11.04
CA PRO A 160 -3.06 -10.09 -9.72
C PRO A 160 -2.22 -11.35 -9.44
N GLU A 161 -2.70 -12.52 -9.88
CA GLU A 161 -2.05 -13.82 -9.70
C GLU A 161 -0.75 -13.90 -10.52
N GLN A 162 -0.75 -13.38 -11.75
CA GLN A 162 0.45 -13.30 -12.57
C GLN A 162 1.50 -12.37 -11.95
N GLY A 163 1.07 -11.21 -11.46
CA GLY A 163 1.95 -10.27 -10.76
C GLY A 163 2.55 -10.88 -9.50
N ALA A 164 1.74 -11.55 -8.69
CA ALA A 164 2.20 -12.28 -7.50
C ALA A 164 3.21 -13.38 -7.84
N SER A 165 2.95 -14.16 -8.91
CA SER A 165 3.86 -15.23 -9.36
C SER A 165 5.24 -14.68 -9.75
N LEU A 166 5.31 -13.52 -10.41
CA LEU A 166 6.58 -12.87 -10.75
C LEU A 166 7.35 -12.45 -9.50
N ILE A 167 6.65 -11.91 -8.49
CA ILE A 167 7.27 -11.54 -7.21
C ILE A 167 7.80 -12.79 -6.49
N VAL A 168 7.01 -13.88 -6.40
CA VAL A 168 7.42 -15.14 -5.77
C VAL A 168 8.66 -15.72 -6.45
N GLN A 169 8.70 -15.73 -7.78
CA GLN A 169 9.87 -16.18 -8.56
C GLN A 169 11.12 -15.33 -8.28
N TRP A 170 10.95 -14.03 -8.13
CA TRP A 170 12.06 -13.14 -7.82
C TRP A 170 12.57 -13.30 -6.38
N LEU A 171 11.68 -13.60 -5.41
CA LEU A 171 12.02 -13.83 -4.00
C LEU A 171 12.69 -15.21 -3.74
N ALA A 172 12.57 -16.17 -4.66
CA ALA A 172 13.08 -17.52 -4.53
C ALA A 172 14.61 -17.58 -4.67
#